data_2e876772bb8f47af0703d333cc4dfa46
#
_entry.id   2e876772bb8f47af0703d333cc4dfa46
#
_cell.length_a   1.000
_cell.length_b   1.000
_cell.length_c   1.000
_cell.angle_alpha   90.00
_cell.angle_beta   90.00
_cell.angle_gamma   90.00
#
_symmetry.space_group_name_H-M   'P 1'
#
loop_
_entity.id
_entity.type
_entity.pdbx_description
1 polymer ?
#
loop_
_entity_poly.entity_id
_entity_poly.type
_entity_poly.pdbx_seq_one_letter_code
_entity_poly.pdbx_strand_id
1 'polypeptide(L)'
;QLRQTNKPVVFIPTYIGYERIMEGGTYVGELKGKPKESESLIGLLKVGRKIERIFGNVHLSFGTPLHLSDFMTKFDVPANSLPSDRTDSPLDEKTSAMVDNIGVKVMQHINKAAVVTPVSLLSLVLLSAPKAALDENICREQIALYQGLAQQLVYSEDTVITDMTPQQIIDYGIKLKLIERTPHILGDIIQVAGKQAALLSYFRNNILHVFILLSFLSALVARNGRIKRSRLDSIAEQLYPFLQSELFLYYPAHGLADTLNKKVDNLLSHGLIVDLGDDTLSVPESNSKHYQQLQVLATPVGQSLERYFMTLALLAQQGSGNLTENEVVDLCHLLGQRLSVLYADDIPDFFDRALFTSFISALTRLDYLQKDDETGILTFDHRINDIAHHAKYVLTPDMMQILQQVASLDEEEITHAITEISNKKQRKFGRKR
;
A
#
# COMPACT_ATOMS: atom_id res chain seq x y z
N GLN A 1 -0.13 33.29 -5.69
CA GLN A 1 0.78 33.53 -6.84
C GLN A 1 0.02 33.85 -8.14
N LEU A 2 -1.09 33.21 -8.47
CA LEU A 2 -1.90 33.48 -9.68
C LEU A 2 -2.32 34.95 -9.80
N ARG A 3 -2.69 35.59 -8.70
CA ARG A 3 -3.09 37.02 -8.72
C ARG A 3 -1.94 38.01 -8.93
N GLN A 4 -0.71 37.64 -8.56
CA GLN A 4 0.44 38.55 -8.61
C GLN A 4 1.16 38.52 -9.97
N THR A 5 1.04 37.44 -10.75
CA THR A 5 1.89 37.27 -11.93
C THR A 5 1.15 37.18 -13.25
N ASN A 6 -0.18 37.03 -13.26
CA ASN A 6 -1.00 36.76 -14.47
C ASN A 6 -0.45 35.55 -15.30
N LYS A 7 0.40 34.71 -14.70
CA LYS A 7 1.04 33.57 -15.36
C LYS A 7 0.26 32.28 -15.06
N PRO A 8 0.13 31.39 -16.03
CA PRO A 8 -0.49 30.09 -15.79
C PRO A 8 0.32 29.28 -14.76
N VAL A 9 -0.39 28.58 -13.85
CA VAL A 9 0.23 27.63 -12.91
C VAL A 9 0.06 26.24 -13.47
N VAL A 10 1.17 25.52 -13.53
CA VAL A 10 1.25 24.14 -14.02
C VAL A 10 1.92 23.29 -12.95
N PHE A 11 1.30 22.18 -12.58
CA PHE A 11 1.90 21.16 -11.72
C PHE A 11 2.60 20.14 -12.63
N ILE A 12 3.84 19.82 -12.32
CA ILE A 12 4.61 18.78 -13.01
C ILE A 12 4.80 17.63 -12.00
N PRO A 13 3.97 16.57 -12.08
CA PRO A 13 4.15 15.38 -11.25
C PRO A 13 5.52 14.77 -11.53
N THR A 14 6.31 14.56 -10.49
CA THR A 14 7.68 14.07 -10.65
C THR A 14 7.90 12.86 -9.76
N TYR A 15 8.18 11.71 -10.38
CA TYR A 15 8.61 10.51 -9.68
C TYR A 15 10.12 10.56 -9.42
N ILE A 16 10.51 10.31 -8.17
CA ILE A 16 11.91 10.22 -7.76
C ILE A 16 12.11 8.86 -7.07
N GLY A 17 12.77 7.93 -7.74
CA GLY A 17 13.07 6.60 -7.22
C GLY A 17 14.54 6.47 -6.82
N TYR A 18 14.80 6.13 -5.56
CA TYR A 18 16.13 5.80 -5.06
C TYR A 18 16.30 4.29 -4.97
N GLU A 19 17.47 3.78 -5.34
CA GLU A 19 17.83 2.37 -5.14
C GLU A 19 18.55 2.14 -3.80
N ARG A 20 18.91 3.21 -3.12
CA ARG A 20 19.43 3.19 -1.75
C ARG A 20 19.14 4.51 -1.05
N ILE A 21 18.68 4.43 0.20
CA ILE A 21 18.42 5.59 1.05
C ILE A 21 19.62 5.80 1.98
N MET A 22 20.15 7.03 2.02
CA MET A 22 21.27 7.41 2.91
C MET A 22 20.86 7.30 4.39
N GLU A 23 19.62 7.60 4.69
CA GLU A 23 19.03 7.68 6.04
C GLU A 23 18.31 6.40 6.49
N GLY A 24 18.60 5.26 5.85
CA GLY A 24 17.89 4.01 6.11
C GLY A 24 17.84 3.59 7.59
N GLY A 25 18.88 3.94 8.37
CA GLY A 25 18.90 3.68 9.82
C GLY A 25 17.92 4.57 10.61
N THR A 26 17.77 5.84 10.20
CA THR A 26 16.86 6.79 10.81
C THR A 26 15.42 6.46 10.43
N TYR A 27 15.16 6.14 9.16
CA TYR A 27 13.86 5.70 8.66
C TYR A 27 13.32 4.48 9.43
N VAL A 28 14.13 3.44 9.59
CA VAL A 28 13.76 2.26 10.40
C VAL A 28 13.53 2.63 11.88
N GLY A 29 14.27 3.61 12.40
CA GLY A 29 14.08 4.13 13.76
C GLY A 29 12.73 4.85 13.92
N GLU A 30 12.35 5.68 12.95
CA GLU A 30 11.08 6.43 12.94
C GLU A 30 9.87 5.48 12.79
N LEU A 31 9.94 4.47 11.93
CA LEU A 31 8.91 3.41 11.83
C LEU A 31 8.71 2.67 13.17
N LYS A 32 9.77 2.52 13.98
CA LYS A 32 9.70 1.94 15.33
C LYS A 32 9.30 2.94 16.42
N GLY A 33 8.82 4.14 16.03
CA GLY A 33 8.30 5.16 16.94
C GLY A 33 9.36 6.02 17.63
N LYS A 34 10.60 6.06 17.14
CA LYS A 34 11.59 7.03 17.60
C LYS A 34 11.20 8.44 17.10
N PRO A 35 11.35 9.48 17.94
CA PRO A 35 11.09 10.83 17.50
C PRO A 35 12.06 11.24 16.38
N LYS A 36 11.55 12.00 15.41
CA LYS A 36 12.34 12.55 14.32
C LYS A 36 13.47 13.43 14.88
N GLU A 37 14.73 13.08 14.57
CA GLU A 37 15.87 13.89 14.95
C GLU A 37 15.93 15.15 14.05
N SER A 38 16.16 16.31 14.64
CA SER A 38 16.32 17.55 13.87
C SER A 38 17.58 17.48 13.02
N GLU A 39 17.49 17.86 11.76
CA GLU A 39 18.63 17.96 10.84
C GLU A 39 19.68 18.94 11.42
N SER A 40 20.87 18.42 11.71
CA SER A 40 21.99 19.25 12.16
C SER A 40 23.08 19.32 11.09
N LEU A 41 23.64 20.52 10.85
CA LEU A 41 24.77 20.75 9.94
C LEU A 41 25.99 19.86 10.29
N ILE A 42 26.14 19.48 11.56
CA ILE A 42 27.18 18.56 12.05
C ILE A 42 26.94 17.11 11.57
N GLY A 43 25.67 16.72 11.38
CA GLY A 43 25.28 15.46 10.76
C GLY A 43 25.75 15.35 9.30
N LEU A 44 25.57 16.41 8.52
CA LEU A 44 26.03 16.51 7.12
C LEU A 44 27.56 16.36 6.99
N LEU A 45 28.34 16.95 7.87
CA LEU A 45 29.82 16.84 7.87
C LEU A 45 30.30 15.42 8.24
N LYS A 46 29.58 14.70 9.10
CA LYS A 46 29.85 13.27 9.42
C LYS A 46 29.53 12.33 8.28
N VAL A 47 28.55 12.65 7.45
CA VAL A 47 28.17 11.89 6.24
C VAL A 47 29.29 11.98 5.19
N GLY A 48 29.92 13.12 5.00
CA GLY A 48 31.02 13.32 4.04
C GLY A 48 32.25 12.42 4.27
N ARG A 49 32.46 11.92 5.48
CA ARG A 49 33.58 10.99 5.82
C ARG A 49 33.24 9.49 5.66
N LYS A 50 31.99 9.14 5.34
CA LYS A 50 31.52 7.74 5.17
C LYS A 50 31.17 7.38 3.73
N ILE A 51 31.68 8.11 2.75
CA ILE A 51 31.35 7.94 1.31
C ILE A 51 32.09 6.75 0.67
N GLU A 52 32.26 5.64 1.36
CA GLU A 52 32.60 4.35 0.72
C GLU A 52 31.37 3.49 0.40
N ARG A 53 30.17 4.08 0.40
CA ARG A 53 28.95 3.33 0.14
C ARG A 53 28.58 3.39 -1.35
N ILE A 54 28.28 2.26 -1.93
CA ILE A 54 27.67 2.15 -3.25
C ILE A 54 26.22 2.61 -3.12
N PHE A 55 25.85 3.73 -3.79
CA PHE A 55 24.53 4.33 -3.63
C PHE A 55 23.50 3.88 -4.67
N GLY A 56 23.84 3.06 -5.65
CA GLY A 56 22.89 2.74 -6.72
C GLY A 56 22.50 3.96 -7.57
N ASN A 57 21.44 3.84 -8.32
CA ASN A 57 20.94 4.90 -9.20
C ASN A 57 19.83 5.71 -8.54
N VAL A 58 19.63 6.93 -9.04
CA VAL A 58 18.46 7.76 -8.78
C VAL A 58 17.71 7.90 -10.10
N HIS A 59 16.44 7.52 -10.08
CA HIS A 59 15.56 7.60 -11.24
C HIS A 59 14.66 8.82 -11.10
N LEU A 60 14.67 9.69 -12.10
CA LEU A 60 13.81 10.86 -12.18
C LEU A 60 12.93 10.74 -13.43
N SER A 61 11.62 10.74 -13.21
CA SER A 61 10.65 10.67 -14.31
C SER A 61 9.58 11.74 -14.13
N PHE A 62 9.21 12.38 -15.22
CA PHE A 62 8.21 13.46 -15.23
C PHE A 62 6.91 12.93 -15.83
N GLY A 63 5.83 13.04 -15.07
CA GLY A 63 4.49 12.73 -15.54
C GLY A 63 3.88 13.85 -16.37
N THR A 64 2.71 13.60 -16.93
CA THR A 64 1.95 14.57 -17.73
C THR A 64 1.64 15.82 -16.91
N PRO A 65 1.97 17.04 -17.41
CA PRO A 65 1.67 18.27 -16.73
C PRO A 65 0.17 18.48 -16.47
N LEU A 66 -0.19 19.08 -15.33
CA LEU A 66 -1.55 19.39 -14.93
C LEU A 66 -1.72 20.91 -14.82
N HIS A 67 -2.65 21.48 -15.60
CA HIS A 67 -2.89 22.92 -15.60
C HIS A 67 -3.96 23.30 -14.57
N LEU A 68 -3.65 24.24 -13.69
CA LEU A 68 -4.60 24.70 -12.66
C LEU A 68 -5.87 25.28 -13.28
N SER A 69 -5.78 25.93 -14.46
CA SER A 69 -6.93 26.45 -15.20
C SER A 69 -8.00 25.40 -15.51
N ASP A 70 -7.56 24.18 -15.80
CA ASP A 70 -8.48 23.08 -16.16
C ASP A 70 -9.30 22.63 -14.94
N PHE A 71 -8.64 22.60 -13.79
CA PHE A 71 -9.31 22.31 -12.51
C PHE A 71 -10.28 23.42 -12.11
N MET A 72 -9.86 24.68 -12.24
CA MET A 72 -10.72 25.83 -11.96
C MET A 72 -11.98 25.80 -12.82
N THR A 73 -11.84 25.50 -14.10
CA THR A 73 -12.97 25.36 -15.03
C THR A 73 -13.87 24.18 -14.62
N LYS A 74 -13.28 23.01 -14.31
CA LYS A 74 -14.00 21.79 -13.92
C LYS A 74 -14.83 21.98 -12.65
N PHE A 75 -14.31 22.70 -11.66
CA PHE A 75 -14.95 22.91 -10.36
C PHE A 75 -15.72 24.23 -10.25
N ASP A 76 -15.79 25.00 -11.35
CA ASP A 76 -16.45 26.30 -11.38
C ASP A 76 -15.91 27.24 -10.27
N VAL A 77 -14.57 27.31 -10.14
CA VAL A 77 -13.85 28.18 -9.19
C VAL A 77 -13.29 29.37 -9.95
N PRO A 78 -13.85 30.59 -9.77
CA PRO A 78 -13.35 31.80 -10.46
C PRO A 78 -11.98 32.22 -9.94
N ALA A 79 -11.11 32.73 -10.81
CA ALA A 79 -9.77 33.17 -10.44
C ALA A 79 -9.74 34.25 -9.33
N ASN A 80 -10.82 35.01 -9.19
CA ASN A 80 -10.96 36.07 -8.17
C ASN A 80 -11.50 35.54 -6.83
N SER A 81 -11.98 34.29 -6.74
CA SER A 81 -12.47 33.70 -5.49
C SER A 81 -11.35 33.14 -4.60
N LEU A 82 -10.14 32.95 -5.14
CA LEU A 82 -9.01 32.45 -4.36
C LEU A 82 -8.57 33.51 -3.33
N PRO A 83 -8.32 33.12 -2.06
CA PRO A 83 -7.92 34.05 -1.01
C PRO A 83 -6.69 34.87 -1.41
N SER A 84 -6.72 36.17 -1.17
CA SER A 84 -5.62 37.09 -1.53
C SER A 84 -4.43 37.04 -0.58
N ASP A 85 -4.67 36.66 0.67
CA ASP A 85 -3.68 36.55 1.73
C ASP A 85 -3.66 35.14 2.33
N ARG A 86 -2.56 34.81 3.02
CA ARG A 86 -2.45 33.61 3.86
C ARG A 86 -3.31 33.79 5.13
N THR A 87 -4.59 33.97 4.96
CA THR A 87 -5.53 33.95 6.09
C THR A 87 -5.88 32.51 6.37
N ASP A 88 -5.90 32.11 7.65
CA ASP A 88 -6.36 30.81 8.14
C ASP A 88 -7.89 30.61 7.97
N SER A 89 -8.50 31.36 7.07
CA SER A 89 -9.92 31.21 6.75
C SER A 89 -10.15 29.91 6.00
N PRO A 90 -11.16 29.11 6.39
CA PRO A 90 -11.50 27.89 5.69
C PRO A 90 -11.78 28.17 4.20
N LEU A 91 -11.32 27.27 3.33
CA LEU A 91 -11.66 27.31 1.92
C LEU A 91 -13.15 27.06 1.74
N ASP A 92 -13.76 27.67 0.75
CA ASP A 92 -15.10 27.27 0.35
C ASP A 92 -15.14 25.82 -0.17
N GLU A 93 -16.29 25.21 -0.15
CA GLU A 93 -16.48 23.78 -0.47
C GLU A 93 -15.94 23.43 -1.88
N LYS A 94 -16.23 24.28 -2.90
CA LYS A 94 -15.76 24.05 -4.27
C LYS A 94 -14.23 24.11 -4.37
N THR A 95 -13.63 25.08 -3.72
CA THR A 95 -12.18 25.26 -3.69
C THR A 95 -11.50 24.11 -2.94
N SER A 96 -12.06 23.66 -1.81
CA SER A 96 -11.57 22.50 -1.08
C SER A 96 -11.63 21.23 -1.94
N ALA A 97 -12.77 20.95 -2.56
CA ALA A 97 -12.93 19.80 -3.45
C ALA A 97 -11.98 19.85 -4.67
N MET A 98 -11.71 21.04 -5.21
CA MET A 98 -10.74 21.24 -6.27
C MET A 98 -9.32 20.90 -5.80
N VAL A 99 -8.91 21.38 -4.61
CA VAL A 99 -7.57 21.11 -4.05
C VAL A 99 -7.37 19.61 -3.81
N ASP A 100 -8.36 18.95 -3.22
CA ASP A 100 -8.32 17.51 -2.99
C ASP A 100 -8.21 16.73 -4.31
N ASN A 101 -8.97 17.13 -5.33
CA ASN A 101 -8.89 16.51 -6.66
C ASN A 101 -7.53 16.72 -7.33
N ILE A 102 -6.91 17.91 -7.18
CA ILE A 102 -5.55 18.18 -7.65
C ILE A 102 -4.57 17.25 -6.96
N GLY A 103 -4.65 17.09 -5.63
CA GLY A 103 -3.79 16.20 -4.86
C GLY A 103 -3.87 14.77 -5.38
N VAL A 104 -5.08 14.22 -5.53
CA VAL A 104 -5.29 12.88 -6.08
C VAL A 104 -4.72 12.75 -7.49
N LYS A 105 -4.95 13.74 -8.37
CA LYS A 105 -4.46 13.71 -9.75
C LYS A 105 -2.94 13.78 -9.82
N VAL A 106 -2.31 14.60 -9.00
CA VAL A 106 -0.83 14.67 -8.91
C VAL A 106 -0.27 13.31 -8.51
N MET A 107 -0.82 12.66 -7.47
CA MET A 107 -0.37 11.33 -7.03
C MET A 107 -0.59 10.26 -8.10
N GLN A 108 -1.74 10.26 -8.79
CA GLN A 108 -2.01 9.36 -9.90
C GLN A 108 -0.98 9.53 -11.05
N HIS A 109 -0.61 10.75 -11.38
CA HIS A 109 0.37 11.04 -12.44
C HIS A 109 1.81 10.73 -12.00
N ILE A 110 2.16 10.88 -10.71
CA ILE A 110 3.43 10.37 -10.19
C ILE A 110 3.50 8.85 -10.33
N ASN A 111 2.42 8.14 -9.97
CA ASN A 111 2.35 6.68 -10.11
C ASN A 111 2.44 6.23 -11.59
N LYS A 112 1.82 6.97 -12.52
CA LYS A 112 1.96 6.68 -13.96
C LYS A 112 3.40 6.79 -14.45
N ALA A 113 4.16 7.73 -13.91
CA ALA A 113 5.56 7.95 -14.26
C ALA A 113 6.54 7.08 -13.43
N ALA A 114 6.04 6.07 -12.71
CA ALA A 114 6.86 5.22 -11.87
C ALA A 114 7.89 4.41 -12.66
N VAL A 115 9.03 4.18 -12.03
CA VAL A 115 10.10 3.33 -12.55
C VAL A 115 10.17 2.04 -11.74
N VAL A 116 9.91 0.91 -12.37
CA VAL A 116 10.13 -0.43 -11.78
C VAL A 116 11.63 -0.70 -11.85
N THR A 117 12.33 -0.31 -10.79
CA THR A 117 13.79 -0.46 -10.68
C THR A 117 14.18 -1.90 -10.33
N PRO A 118 15.45 -2.31 -10.56
CA PRO A 118 15.93 -3.62 -10.12
C PRO A 118 15.70 -3.86 -8.63
N VAL A 119 15.94 -2.83 -7.81
CA VAL A 119 15.81 -2.92 -6.34
C VAL A 119 14.36 -3.03 -5.92
N SER A 120 13.46 -2.24 -6.50
CA SER A 120 12.04 -2.30 -6.16
C SER A 120 11.41 -3.64 -6.55
N LEU A 121 11.77 -4.18 -7.72
CA LEU A 121 11.28 -5.47 -8.20
C LEU A 121 11.80 -6.62 -7.33
N LEU A 122 13.10 -6.63 -7.02
CA LEU A 122 13.69 -7.61 -6.12
C LEU A 122 13.06 -7.56 -4.71
N SER A 123 12.80 -6.34 -4.20
CA SER A 123 12.12 -6.14 -2.91
C SER A 123 10.70 -6.70 -2.92
N LEU A 124 9.95 -6.48 -4.02
CA LEU A 124 8.60 -7.03 -4.17
C LEU A 124 8.61 -8.56 -4.14
N VAL A 125 9.52 -9.19 -4.87
CA VAL A 125 9.65 -10.65 -4.95
C VAL A 125 10.03 -11.24 -3.59
N LEU A 126 11.09 -10.75 -2.95
CA LEU A 126 11.58 -11.33 -1.70
C LEU A 126 10.63 -11.09 -0.53
N LEU A 127 10.06 -9.89 -0.39
CA LEU A 127 9.11 -9.62 0.69
C LEU A 127 7.76 -10.33 0.52
N SER A 128 7.50 -10.89 -0.67
CA SER A 128 6.33 -11.75 -0.93
C SER A 128 6.59 -13.23 -0.63
N ALA A 129 7.84 -13.59 -0.36
CA ALA A 129 8.25 -14.96 -0.04
C ALA A 129 8.29 -15.19 1.47
N PRO A 130 8.03 -16.43 1.95
CA PRO A 130 8.18 -16.78 3.35
C PRO A 130 9.60 -16.44 3.86
N LYS A 131 9.69 -15.80 5.04
CA LYS A 131 10.96 -15.38 5.66
C LYS A 131 11.84 -14.48 4.77
N ALA A 132 11.25 -13.84 3.75
CA ALA A 132 11.95 -13.01 2.77
C ALA A 132 13.18 -13.72 2.16
N ALA A 133 13.02 -15.01 1.83
CA ALA A 133 14.08 -15.87 1.28
C ALA A 133 13.51 -16.81 0.21
N LEU A 134 14.29 -17.06 -0.84
CA LEU A 134 13.95 -17.95 -1.94
C LEU A 134 15.20 -18.71 -2.43
N ASP A 135 14.99 -19.92 -2.98
CA ASP A 135 15.98 -20.54 -3.87
C ASP A 135 16.30 -19.59 -5.04
N GLU A 136 17.57 -19.51 -5.44
CA GLU A 136 18.03 -18.55 -6.45
C GLU A 136 17.33 -18.77 -7.80
N ASN A 137 17.05 -20.02 -8.21
CA ASN A 137 16.34 -20.31 -9.44
C ASN A 137 14.89 -19.81 -9.37
N ILE A 138 14.22 -20.10 -8.24
CA ILE A 138 12.84 -19.66 -8.00
C ILE A 138 12.80 -18.11 -7.96
N CYS A 139 13.75 -17.47 -7.30
CA CYS A 139 13.85 -16.00 -7.26
C CYS A 139 13.99 -15.41 -8.66
N ARG A 140 14.90 -15.97 -9.49
CA ARG A 140 15.12 -15.55 -10.87
C ARG A 140 13.87 -15.71 -11.73
N GLU A 141 13.19 -16.83 -11.60
CA GLU A 141 11.95 -17.12 -12.34
C GLU A 141 10.80 -16.21 -11.91
N GLN A 142 10.72 -15.89 -10.62
CA GLN A 142 9.71 -14.97 -10.11
C GLN A 142 9.96 -13.54 -10.58
N ILE A 143 11.22 -13.09 -10.61
CA ILE A 143 11.58 -11.78 -11.19
C ILE A 143 11.18 -11.73 -12.67
N ALA A 144 11.53 -12.76 -13.45
CA ALA A 144 11.15 -12.85 -14.86
C ALA A 144 9.63 -12.78 -15.07
N LEU A 145 8.87 -13.47 -14.22
CA LEU A 145 7.41 -13.43 -14.27
C LEU A 145 6.87 -12.00 -14.03
N TYR A 146 7.32 -11.32 -12.99
CA TYR A 146 6.86 -9.95 -12.71
C TYR A 146 7.23 -8.98 -13.84
N GLN A 147 8.43 -9.11 -14.43
CA GLN A 147 8.82 -8.34 -15.62
C GLN A 147 7.87 -8.63 -16.80
N GLY A 148 7.59 -9.91 -17.10
CA GLY A 148 6.69 -10.31 -18.18
C GLY A 148 5.26 -9.78 -17.98
N LEU A 149 4.70 -9.91 -16.76
CA LEU A 149 3.38 -9.40 -16.42
C LEU A 149 3.28 -7.87 -16.62
N ALA A 150 4.30 -7.13 -16.19
CA ALA A 150 4.33 -5.68 -16.32
C ALA A 150 4.56 -5.21 -17.77
N GLN A 151 5.38 -5.93 -18.54
CA GLN A 151 5.63 -5.61 -19.94
C GLN A 151 4.44 -5.93 -20.86
N GLN A 152 3.74 -7.04 -20.61
CA GLN A 152 2.58 -7.43 -21.40
C GLN A 152 1.37 -6.50 -21.16
N LEU A 153 1.21 -6.01 -19.94
CA LEU A 153 0.12 -5.12 -19.57
C LEU A 153 0.64 -3.94 -18.76
N VAL A 154 1.25 -3.00 -19.49
CA VAL A 154 1.88 -1.81 -18.91
C VAL A 154 0.87 -1.00 -18.09
N TYR A 155 1.28 -0.53 -16.90
CA TYR A 155 0.42 0.28 -16.03
C TYR A 155 0.06 1.62 -16.68
N SER A 156 1.03 2.28 -17.31
CA SER A 156 0.89 3.53 -18.06
C SER A 156 1.97 3.63 -19.13
N GLU A 157 1.74 4.41 -20.16
CA GLU A 157 2.74 4.72 -21.20
C GLU A 157 4.01 5.36 -20.63
N ASP A 158 3.88 6.07 -19.50
CA ASP A 158 5.00 6.73 -18.82
C ASP A 158 5.77 5.77 -17.88
N THR A 159 5.23 4.56 -17.62
CA THR A 159 5.84 3.60 -16.69
C THR A 159 7.07 2.94 -17.33
N VAL A 160 8.20 3.04 -16.67
CA VAL A 160 9.46 2.42 -17.11
C VAL A 160 9.72 1.14 -16.33
N ILE A 161 10.11 0.07 -17.04
CA ILE A 161 10.46 -1.22 -16.41
C ILE A 161 11.94 -1.48 -16.71
N THR A 162 12.70 -1.91 -15.69
CA THR A 162 14.11 -2.27 -15.85
C THR A 162 14.31 -3.32 -16.94
N ASP A 163 15.33 -3.15 -17.77
CA ASP A 163 15.78 -4.05 -18.83
C ASP A 163 16.83 -5.08 -18.34
N MET A 164 17.27 -4.97 -17.09
CA MET A 164 18.21 -5.93 -16.49
C MET A 164 17.60 -7.33 -16.46
N THR A 165 18.42 -8.33 -16.80
CA THR A 165 18.00 -9.73 -16.66
C THR A 165 17.79 -10.08 -15.19
N PRO A 166 16.97 -11.11 -14.86
CA PRO A 166 16.74 -11.54 -13.48
C PRO A 166 18.04 -11.83 -12.73
N GLN A 167 19.04 -12.42 -13.37
CA GLN A 167 20.35 -12.68 -12.76
C GLN A 167 21.09 -11.38 -12.44
N GLN A 168 21.09 -10.43 -13.37
CA GLN A 168 21.70 -9.12 -13.13
C GLN A 168 21.04 -8.37 -11.98
N ILE A 169 19.71 -8.50 -11.82
CA ILE A 169 18.96 -7.90 -10.70
C ILE A 169 19.40 -8.49 -9.37
N ILE A 170 19.54 -9.82 -9.27
CA ILE A 170 20.03 -10.51 -8.07
C ILE A 170 21.47 -10.05 -7.74
N ASP A 171 22.36 -10.11 -8.72
CA ASP A 171 23.78 -9.74 -8.52
C ASP A 171 23.94 -8.26 -8.13
N TYR A 172 23.05 -7.40 -8.68
CA TYR A 172 22.99 -5.99 -8.33
C TYR A 172 22.51 -5.78 -6.88
N GLY A 173 21.51 -6.52 -6.43
CA GLY A 173 21.02 -6.48 -5.04
C GLY A 173 22.12 -6.91 -4.04
N ILE A 174 22.92 -7.93 -4.38
CA ILE A 174 24.08 -8.38 -3.59
C ILE A 174 25.15 -7.28 -3.56
N LYS A 175 25.47 -6.67 -4.72
CA LYS A 175 26.42 -5.56 -4.82
C LYS A 175 26.02 -4.37 -3.93
N LEU A 176 24.74 -4.06 -3.86
CA LEU A 176 24.20 -3.01 -2.99
C LEU A 176 24.12 -3.44 -1.51
N LYS A 177 24.43 -4.69 -1.16
CA LYS A 177 24.31 -5.25 0.18
C LYS A 177 22.88 -5.17 0.76
N LEU A 178 21.88 -5.28 -0.08
CA LEU A 178 20.46 -5.35 0.30
C LEU A 178 20.03 -6.78 0.56
N ILE A 179 20.63 -7.70 -0.17
CA ILE A 179 20.40 -9.14 -0.09
C ILE A 179 21.74 -9.86 0.00
N GLU A 180 21.71 -11.12 0.41
CA GLU A 180 22.85 -12.01 0.44
C GLU A 180 22.53 -13.36 -0.19
N ARG A 181 23.57 -13.98 -0.77
CA ARG A 181 23.52 -15.34 -1.31
C ARG A 181 24.14 -16.27 -0.28
N THR A 182 23.36 -17.23 0.20
CA THR A 182 23.82 -18.28 1.11
C THR A 182 23.99 -19.57 0.31
N PRO A 183 25.24 -20.09 0.15
CA PRO A 183 25.48 -21.34 -0.55
C PRO A 183 24.79 -22.51 0.16
N HIS A 184 24.12 -23.37 -0.62
CA HIS A 184 23.48 -24.58 -0.12
C HIS A 184 23.63 -25.72 -1.13
N ILE A 185 23.77 -26.97 -0.65
CA ILE A 185 24.01 -28.14 -1.49
C ILE A 185 22.87 -28.46 -2.47
N LEU A 186 21.63 -28.01 -2.17
CA LEU A 186 20.43 -28.20 -3.01
C LEU A 186 20.13 -26.97 -3.89
N GLY A 187 20.98 -25.96 -3.90
CA GLY A 187 20.79 -24.71 -4.61
C GLY A 187 20.98 -23.51 -3.68
N ASP A 188 21.58 -22.45 -4.17
CA ASP A 188 21.86 -21.24 -3.39
C ASP A 188 20.57 -20.55 -2.97
N ILE A 189 20.58 -19.95 -1.78
CA ILE A 189 19.43 -19.23 -1.22
C ILE A 189 19.71 -17.73 -1.30
N ILE A 190 18.78 -16.99 -1.87
CA ILE A 190 18.76 -15.53 -1.87
C ILE A 190 17.87 -15.09 -0.72
N GLN A 191 18.39 -14.27 0.17
CA GLN A 191 17.66 -13.76 1.34
C GLN A 191 17.98 -12.29 1.60
N VAL A 192 17.07 -11.64 2.31
CA VAL A 192 17.28 -10.25 2.74
C VAL A 192 18.41 -10.16 3.73
N ALA A 193 19.38 -9.26 3.50
CA ALA A 193 20.57 -9.09 4.34
C ALA A 193 20.20 -8.47 5.70
N GLY A 194 20.44 -9.20 6.78
CA GLY A 194 20.30 -8.71 8.15
C GLY A 194 18.94 -8.06 8.43
N LYS A 195 18.92 -6.79 8.89
CA LYS A 195 17.71 -6.04 9.24
C LYS A 195 17.20 -5.13 8.10
N GLN A 196 17.42 -5.50 6.84
CA GLN A 196 17.07 -4.65 5.68
C GLN A 196 15.59 -4.77 5.25
N ALA A 197 14.81 -5.70 5.81
CA ALA A 197 13.41 -5.94 5.40
C ALA A 197 12.56 -4.65 5.44
N ALA A 198 12.69 -3.85 6.51
CA ALA A 198 11.97 -2.57 6.62
C ALA A 198 12.42 -1.52 5.58
N LEU A 199 13.68 -1.59 5.11
CA LEU A 199 14.16 -0.73 4.03
C LEU A 199 13.66 -1.23 2.67
N LEU A 200 13.59 -2.54 2.48
CA LEU A 200 13.05 -3.13 1.25
C LEU A 200 11.56 -2.87 1.09
N SER A 201 10.79 -2.75 2.19
CA SER A 201 9.37 -2.39 2.09
C SER A 201 9.17 -0.99 1.47
N TYR A 202 10.05 -0.03 1.79
CA TYR A 202 10.02 1.27 1.11
C TYR A 202 10.17 1.13 -0.43
N PHE A 203 11.14 0.33 -0.91
CA PHE A 203 11.35 0.16 -2.35
C PHE A 203 10.20 -0.62 -3.00
N ARG A 204 9.67 -1.65 -2.33
CA ARG A 204 8.47 -2.38 -2.77
C ARG A 204 7.28 -1.43 -2.94
N ASN A 205 7.04 -0.56 -1.98
CA ASN A 205 5.88 0.33 -1.96
C ASN A 205 5.90 1.33 -3.12
N ASN A 206 7.08 1.69 -3.65
CA ASN A 206 7.21 2.57 -4.81
C ASN A 206 6.60 1.99 -6.10
N ILE A 207 6.45 0.66 -6.20
CA ILE A 207 5.91 -0.01 -7.40
C ILE A 207 4.67 -0.87 -7.10
N LEU A 208 4.20 -0.90 -5.86
CA LEU A 208 3.09 -1.76 -5.45
C LEU A 208 1.84 -1.51 -6.30
N HIS A 209 1.55 -0.25 -6.62
CA HIS A 209 0.42 0.15 -7.45
C HIS A 209 0.42 -0.47 -8.86
N VAL A 210 1.60 -0.81 -9.40
CA VAL A 210 1.72 -1.46 -10.72
C VAL A 210 1.18 -2.89 -10.68
N PHE A 211 1.40 -3.60 -9.56
CA PHE A 211 1.12 -5.03 -9.43
C PHE A 211 -0.11 -5.33 -8.57
N ILE A 212 -0.65 -4.34 -7.84
CA ILE A 212 -1.66 -4.59 -6.80
C ILE A 212 -2.93 -5.26 -7.30
N LEU A 213 -3.43 -4.93 -8.49
CA LEU A 213 -4.62 -5.57 -9.05
C LEU A 213 -4.33 -7.02 -9.45
N LEU A 214 -3.16 -7.31 -10.02
CA LEU A 214 -2.74 -8.69 -10.31
C LEU A 214 -2.61 -9.48 -9.01
N SER A 215 -1.98 -8.89 -7.98
CA SER A 215 -1.87 -9.49 -6.67
C SER A 215 -3.24 -9.76 -6.05
N PHE A 216 -4.17 -8.83 -6.15
CA PHE A 216 -5.51 -8.95 -5.59
C PHE A 216 -6.33 -10.07 -6.27
N LEU A 217 -6.35 -10.10 -7.59
CA LEU A 217 -7.03 -11.16 -8.34
C LEU A 217 -6.39 -12.52 -8.05
N SER A 218 -5.06 -12.59 -7.99
CA SER A 218 -4.32 -13.79 -7.61
C SER A 218 -4.67 -14.26 -6.20
N ALA A 219 -4.78 -13.34 -5.25
CA ALA A 219 -5.16 -13.65 -3.87
C ALA A 219 -6.57 -14.24 -3.79
N LEU A 220 -7.54 -13.68 -4.53
CA LEU A 220 -8.91 -14.22 -4.59
C LEU A 220 -8.93 -15.65 -5.12
N VAL A 221 -8.21 -15.96 -6.20
CA VAL A 221 -8.16 -17.33 -6.74
C VAL A 221 -7.39 -18.26 -5.81
N ALA A 222 -6.23 -17.83 -5.31
CA ALA A 222 -5.37 -18.64 -4.44
C ALA A 222 -6.06 -19.03 -3.12
N ARG A 223 -6.82 -18.10 -2.51
CA ARG A 223 -7.52 -18.32 -1.24
C ARG A 223 -8.70 -19.29 -1.38
N ASN A 224 -9.41 -19.21 -2.50
CA ASN A 224 -10.62 -20.01 -2.71
C ASN A 224 -10.35 -21.35 -3.41
N GLY A 225 -9.16 -21.54 -4.00
CA GLY A 225 -8.84 -22.70 -4.84
C GLY A 225 -9.63 -22.71 -6.15
N ARG A 226 -10.94 -22.48 -6.06
CA ARG A 226 -11.87 -22.29 -7.19
C ARG A 226 -12.82 -21.16 -6.85
N ILE A 227 -13.09 -20.28 -7.82
CA ILE A 227 -14.01 -19.15 -7.66
C ILE A 227 -14.78 -18.91 -8.97
N LYS A 228 -16.05 -18.54 -8.87
CA LYS A 228 -16.80 -18.05 -10.02
C LYS A 228 -16.24 -16.69 -10.44
N ARG A 229 -16.03 -16.49 -11.74
CA ARG A 229 -15.53 -15.20 -12.27
C ARG A 229 -16.44 -14.05 -11.88
N SER A 230 -17.75 -14.22 -12.03
CA SER A 230 -18.75 -13.24 -11.59
C SER A 230 -18.64 -12.87 -10.10
N ARG A 231 -18.27 -13.83 -9.24
CA ARG A 231 -18.02 -13.58 -7.82
C ARG A 231 -16.71 -12.82 -7.60
N LEU A 232 -15.65 -13.20 -8.33
CA LEU A 232 -14.35 -12.52 -8.29
C LEU A 232 -14.52 -11.05 -8.70
N ASP A 233 -15.21 -10.79 -9.80
CA ASP A 233 -15.47 -9.44 -10.31
C ASP A 233 -16.27 -8.61 -9.30
N SER A 234 -17.34 -9.17 -8.73
CA SER A 234 -18.14 -8.50 -7.69
C SER A 234 -17.33 -8.10 -6.46
N ILE A 235 -16.46 -8.99 -5.95
CA ILE A 235 -15.59 -8.67 -4.81
C ILE A 235 -14.55 -7.62 -5.21
N ALA A 236 -13.97 -7.76 -6.41
CA ALA A 236 -12.96 -6.83 -6.90
C ALA A 236 -13.53 -5.41 -7.06
N GLU A 237 -14.73 -5.27 -7.62
CA GLU A 237 -15.41 -3.98 -7.77
C GLU A 237 -15.71 -3.31 -6.43
N GLN A 238 -16.12 -4.09 -5.43
CA GLN A 238 -16.45 -3.57 -4.09
C GLN A 238 -15.22 -3.12 -3.30
N LEU A 239 -14.08 -3.83 -3.43
CA LEU A 239 -12.85 -3.51 -2.68
C LEU A 239 -11.91 -2.55 -3.45
N TYR A 240 -12.08 -2.43 -4.76
CA TYR A 240 -11.26 -1.55 -5.59
C TYR A 240 -11.22 -0.09 -5.11
N PRO A 241 -12.32 0.56 -4.71
CA PRO A 241 -12.30 1.94 -4.24
C PRO A 241 -11.34 2.17 -3.06
N PHE A 242 -11.17 1.18 -2.19
CA PHE A 242 -10.24 1.24 -1.05
C PHE A 242 -8.80 1.16 -1.53
N LEU A 243 -8.47 0.20 -2.40
CA LEU A 243 -7.16 0.09 -3.02
C LEU A 243 -6.81 1.33 -3.86
N GLN A 244 -7.78 1.86 -4.60
CA GLN A 244 -7.61 3.09 -5.37
C GLN A 244 -7.29 4.29 -4.49
N SER A 245 -7.98 4.40 -3.37
CA SER A 245 -7.78 5.49 -2.41
C SER A 245 -6.41 5.40 -1.71
N GLU A 246 -5.98 4.22 -1.29
CA GLU A 246 -4.71 4.01 -0.60
C GLU A 246 -3.51 4.19 -1.53
N LEU A 247 -3.59 3.63 -2.74
CA LEU A 247 -2.48 3.58 -3.68
C LEU A 247 -2.61 4.58 -4.84
N PHE A 248 -3.60 5.45 -4.83
CA PHE A 248 -3.86 6.42 -5.90
C PHE A 248 -3.89 5.77 -7.28
N LEU A 249 -4.62 4.63 -7.41
CA LEU A 249 -4.69 3.92 -8.68
C LEU A 249 -5.36 4.78 -9.76
N TYR A 250 -4.81 4.70 -10.95
CA TYR A 250 -5.20 5.54 -12.07
C TYR A 250 -6.48 5.09 -12.78
N TYR A 251 -6.87 3.81 -12.66
CA TYR A 251 -7.99 3.24 -13.41
C TYR A 251 -9.32 3.87 -13.00
N PRO A 252 -10.10 4.45 -13.95
CA PRO A 252 -11.39 5.03 -13.62
C PRO A 252 -12.44 3.93 -13.37
N ALA A 253 -13.43 4.23 -12.52
CA ALA A 253 -14.47 3.26 -12.17
C ALA A 253 -15.27 2.75 -13.40
N HIS A 254 -15.55 3.63 -14.37
CA HIS A 254 -16.27 3.26 -15.60
C HIS A 254 -15.51 2.32 -16.55
N GLY A 255 -14.19 2.15 -16.38
CA GLY A 255 -13.33 1.22 -17.14
C GLY A 255 -12.77 0.10 -16.30
N LEU A 256 -13.22 -0.05 -15.05
CA LEU A 256 -12.67 -1.03 -14.12
C LEU A 256 -12.90 -2.48 -14.61
N ALA A 257 -14.11 -2.80 -15.06
CA ALA A 257 -14.45 -4.13 -15.58
C ALA A 257 -13.51 -4.57 -16.71
N ASP A 258 -13.25 -3.68 -17.69
CA ASP A 258 -12.30 -3.98 -18.78
C ASP A 258 -10.87 -4.17 -18.26
N THR A 259 -10.48 -3.38 -17.26
CA THR A 259 -9.17 -3.51 -16.63
C THR A 259 -9.04 -4.85 -15.91
N LEU A 260 -10.04 -5.25 -15.13
CA LEU A 260 -10.07 -6.54 -14.42
C LEU A 260 -10.03 -7.70 -15.43
N ASN A 261 -10.82 -7.63 -16.52
CA ASN A 261 -10.81 -8.62 -17.57
C ASN A 261 -9.42 -8.80 -18.18
N LYS A 262 -8.76 -7.71 -18.58
CA LYS A 262 -7.39 -7.75 -19.10
C LYS A 262 -6.38 -8.33 -18.11
N LYS A 263 -6.53 -8.04 -16.80
CA LYS A 263 -5.67 -8.60 -15.77
C LYS A 263 -5.91 -10.09 -15.56
N VAL A 264 -7.16 -10.56 -15.61
CA VAL A 264 -7.49 -11.99 -15.57
C VAL A 264 -6.92 -12.71 -16.79
N ASP A 265 -7.08 -12.15 -18.00
CA ASP A 265 -6.53 -12.71 -19.24
C ASP A 265 -4.99 -12.78 -19.20
N ASN A 266 -4.35 -11.79 -18.58
CA ASN A 266 -2.90 -11.79 -18.36
C ASN A 266 -2.48 -12.92 -17.41
N LEU A 267 -3.21 -13.16 -16.32
CA LEU A 267 -2.95 -14.30 -15.40
C LEU A 267 -3.18 -15.65 -16.08
N LEU A 268 -4.22 -15.78 -16.91
CA LEU A 268 -4.51 -16.99 -17.70
C LEU A 268 -3.39 -17.27 -18.71
N SER A 269 -2.94 -16.25 -19.46
CA SER A 269 -1.89 -16.42 -20.47
C SER A 269 -0.54 -16.83 -19.90
N HIS A 270 -0.27 -16.51 -18.62
CA HIS A 270 0.92 -16.99 -17.89
C HIS A 270 0.71 -18.30 -17.14
N GLY A 271 -0.47 -18.94 -17.26
CA GLY A 271 -0.80 -20.18 -16.58
C GLY A 271 -0.88 -20.06 -15.05
N LEU A 272 -0.99 -18.84 -14.52
CA LEU A 272 -1.08 -18.59 -13.08
C LEU A 272 -2.46 -18.94 -12.51
N ILE A 273 -3.48 -18.89 -13.35
CA ILE A 273 -4.84 -19.37 -13.06
C ILE A 273 -5.34 -20.19 -14.24
N VAL A 274 -6.33 -21.02 -14.02
CA VAL A 274 -6.90 -21.93 -15.01
C VAL A 274 -8.38 -21.64 -15.17
N ASP A 275 -8.86 -21.52 -16.42
CA ASP A 275 -10.28 -21.47 -16.72
C ASP A 275 -10.81 -22.91 -16.87
N LEU A 276 -11.77 -23.27 -16.01
CA LEU A 276 -12.41 -24.58 -16.03
C LEU A 276 -13.70 -24.61 -16.88
N GLY A 277 -14.07 -23.48 -17.48
CA GLY A 277 -15.39 -23.29 -18.08
C GLY A 277 -16.47 -23.01 -17.02
N ASP A 278 -17.72 -22.86 -17.45
CA ASP A 278 -18.87 -22.56 -16.58
C ASP A 278 -18.63 -21.41 -15.61
N ASP A 279 -18.00 -20.32 -16.10
CA ASP A 279 -17.66 -19.14 -15.29
C ASP A 279 -16.76 -19.47 -14.09
N THR A 280 -15.88 -20.47 -14.17
CA THR A 280 -15.09 -20.93 -13.03
C THR A 280 -13.59 -20.81 -13.28
N LEU A 281 -12.91 -20.02 -12.44
CA LEU A 281 -11.45 -19.92 -12.37
C LEU A 281 -10.92 -20.80 -11.23
N SER A 282 -9.73 -21.37 -11.44
CA SER A 282 -9.08 -22.28 -10.48
C SER A 282 -7.60 -21.97 -10.35
N VAL A 283 -7.01 -22.40 -9.23
CA VAL A 283 -5.55 -22.48 -9.08
C VAL A 283 -4.99 -23.54 -10.02
N PRO A 284 -3.72 -23.41 -10.48
CA PRO A 284 -2.99 -24.48 -11.15
C PRO A 284 -2.79 -25.70 -10.21
N GLU A 285 -2.27 -26.80 -10.76
CA GLU A 285 -1.90 -27.98 -9.96
C GLU A 285 -0.94 -27.58 -8.82
N SER A 286 -1.24 -28.05 -7.59
CA SER A 286 -0.56 -27.62 -6.35
C SER A 286 0.94 -27.94 -6.30
N ASN A 287 1.41 -28.91 -7.08
CA ASN A 287 2.82 -29.26 -7.22
C ASN A 287 3.52 -28.55 -8.40
N SER A 288 2.81 -27.68 -9.12
CA SER A 288 3.36 -26.96 -10.27
C SER A 288 4.12 -25.70 -9.87
N LYS A 289 5.05 -25.30 -10.73
CA LYS A 289 5.74 -24.02 -10.65
C LYS A 289 4.74 -22.84 -10.64
N HIS A 290 3.72 -22.89 -11.49
CA HIS A 290 2.74 -21.83 -11.61
C HIS A 290 1.92 -21.65 -10.33
N TYR A 291 1.65 -22.71 -9.59
CA TYR A 291 1.01 -22.62 -8.28
C TYR A 291 1.89 -21.86 -7.27
N GLN A 292 3.19 -22.17 -7.21
CA GLN A 292 4.14 -21.45 -6.34
C GLN A 292 4.24 -19.97 -6.73
N GLN A 293 4.31 -19.68 -8.01
CA GLN A 293 4.35 -18.32 -8.53
C GLN A 293 3.08 -17.54 -8.21
N LEU A 294 1.90 -18.18 -8.31
CA LEU A 294 0.63 -17.59 -7.93
C LEU A 294 0.60 -17.23 -6.44
N GLN A 295 1.10 -18.10 -5.55
CA GLN A 295 1.14 -17.83 -4.11
C GLN A 295 2.00 -16.60 -3.80
N VAL A 296 3.17 -16.47 -4.42
CA VAL A 296 4.04 -15.30 -4.25
C VAL A 296 3.36 -14.04 -4.79
N LEU A 297 2.72 -14.11 -5.98
CA LEU A 297 2.01 -12.97 -6.56
C LEU A 297 0.79 -12.54 -5.73
N ALA A 298 0.14 -13.46 -5.03
CA ALA A 298 -1.02 -13.19 -4.17
C ALA A 298 -0.68 -12.43 -2.87
N THR A 299 0.60 -12.45 -2.45
CA THR A 299 1.02 -11.94 -1.13
C THR A 299 1.02 -10.41 -1.01
N PRO A 300 1.46 -9.61 -2.00
CA PRO A 300 1.64 -8.16 -1.83
C PRO A 300 0.40 -7.39 -1.38
N VAL A 301 -0.80 -7.81 -1.79
CA VAL A 301 -2.06 -7.18 -1.38
C VAL A 301 -2.49 -7.54 0.03
N GLY A 302 -1.96 -8.63 0.59
CA GLY A 302 -2.41 -9.20 1.86
C GLY A 302 -2.47 -8.19 2.99
N GLN A 303 -1.41 -7.42 3.20
CA GLN A 303 -1.33 -6.43 4.27
C GLN A 303 -2.41 -5.33 4.20
N SER A 304 -2.72 -4.82 3.00
CA SER A 304 -3.80 -3.85 2.83
C SER A 304 -5.15 -4.47 3.16
N LEU A 305 -5.43 -5.69 2.66
CA LEU A 305 -6.68 -6.39 2.92
C LEU A 305 -6.85 -6.73 4.41
N GLU A 306 -5.80 -7.17 5.08
CA GLU A 306 -5.79 -7.47 6.51
C GLU A 306 -6.14 -6.22 7.34
N ARG A 307 -5.54 -5.06 7.03
CA ARG A 307 -5.89 -3.78 7.68
C ARG A 307 -7.34 -3.38 7.44
N TYR A 308 -7.81 -3.50 6.19
CA TYR A 308 -9.21 -3.15 5.87
C TYR A 308 -10.17 -4.00 6.67
N PHE A 309 -10.02 -5.32 6.61
CA PHE A 309 -10.94 -6.23 7.27
C PHE A 309 -10.82 -6.20 8.79
N MET A 310 -9.66 -5.92 9.36
CA MET A 310 -9.50 -5.69 10.79
C MET A 310 -10.28 -4.43 11.24
N THR A 311 -10.16 -3.34 10.49
CA THR A 311 -10.90 -2.10 10.79
C THR A 311 -12.40 -2.29 10.62
N LEU A 312 -12.84 -2.94 9.53
CA LEU A 312 -14.26 -3.21 9.27
C LEU A 312 -14.88 -4.16 10.31
N ALA A 313 -14.14 -5.20 10.73
CA ALA A 313 -14.59 -6.12 11.76
C ALA A 313 -14.75 -5.43 13.12
N LEU A 314 -13.80 -4.56 13.49
CA LEU A 314 -13.90 -3.76 14.70
C LEU A 314 -15.12 -2.82 14.69
N LEU A 315 -15.33 -2.09 13.58
CA LEU A 315 -16.49 -1.22 13.40
C LEU A 315 -17.79 -2.02 13.49
N ALA A 316 -17.88 -3.12 12.74
CA ALA A 316 -19.07 -3.98 12.72
C ALA A 316 -19.41 -4.54 14.11
N GLN A 317 -18.40 -4.93 14.88
CA GLN A 317 -18.57 -5.46 16.23
C GLN A 317 -19.04 -4.39 17.20
N GLN A 318 -18.40 -3.23 17.19
CA GLN A 318 -18.71 -2.16 18.13
C GLN A 318 -20.03 -1.46 17.83
N GLY A 319 -20.50 -1.56 16.59
CA GLY A 319 -21.73 -0.91 16.14
C GLY A 319 -21.57 0.57 15.83
N SER A 320 -22.54 1.09 15.08
CA SER A 320 -22.58 2.49 14.65
C SER A 320 -22.83 3.42 15.84
N GLY A 321 -22.08 4.53 15.91
CA GLY A 321 -22.27 5.57 16.93
C GLY A 321 -21.53 5.34 18.25
N ASN A 322 -20.71 4.30 18.38
CA ASN A 322 -20.07 3.92 19.64
C ASN A 322 -18.60 4.31 19.76
N LEU A 323 -17.91 4.58 18.66
CA LEU A 323 -16.48 4.91 18.66
C LEU A 323 -16.19 6.19 17.88
N THR A 324 -15.21 6.93 18.35
CA THR A 324 -14.60 8.03 17.62
C THR A 324 -13.53 7.52 16.66
N GLU A 325 -13.17 8.32 15.65
CA GLU A 325 -12.08 8.01 14.71
C GLU A 325 -10.77 7.67 15.45
N ASN A 326 -10.41 8.46 16.46
CA ASN A 326 -9.18 8.25 17.22
C ASN A 326 -9.19 6.92 17.99
N GLU A 327 -10.33 6.52 18.55
CA GLU A 327 -10.48 5.24 19.26
C GLU A 327 -10.36 4.06 18.29
N VAL A 328 -10.98 4.13 17.12
CA VAL A 328 -10.82 3.08 16.09
C VAL A 328 -9.37 2.94 15.67
N VAL A 329 -8.67 4.05 15.39
CA VAL A 329 -7.24 4.03 15.03
C VAL A 329 -6.38 3.44 16.15
N ASP A 330 -6.64 3.85 17.41
CA ASP A 330 -5.89 3.36 18.56
C ASP A 330 -6.10 1.86 18.80
N LEU A 331 -7.34 1.38 18.70
CA LEU A 331 -7.67 -0.04 18.84
C LEU A 331 -7.07 -0.87 17.69
N CYS A 332 -7.19 -0.44 16.44
CA CYS A 332 -6.58 -1.12 15.31
C CYS A 332 -5.06 -1.20 15.46
N HIS A 333 -4.41 -0.13 15.93
CA HIS A 333 -2.98 -0.13 16.20
C HIS A 333 -2.58 -1.13 17.30
N LEU A 334 -3.34 -1.21 18.39
CA LEU A 334 -3.11 -2.19 19.47
C LEU A 334 -3.29 -3.62 18.97
N LEU A 335 -4.36 -3.86 18.22
CA LEU A 335 -4.61 -5.16 17.60
C LEU A 335 -3.47 -5.56 16.69
N GLY A 336 -3.02 -4.65 15.83
CA GLY A 336 -1.86 -4.85 14.98
C GLY A 336 -0.61 -5.22 15.80
N GLN A 337 -0.29 -4.49 16.86
CA GLN A 337 0.83 -4.82 17.77
C GLN A 337 0.70 -6.22 18.39
N ARG A 338 -0.49 -6.60 18.83
CA ARG A 338 -0.76 -7.95 19.38
C ARG A 338 -0.48 -9.04 18.36
N LEU A 339 -0.93 -8.82 17.12
CA LEU A 339 -0.73 -9.76 16.02
C LEU A 339 0.74 -9.98 15.69
N SER A 340 1.54 -8.92 15.64
CA SER A 340 2.99 -9.01 15.41
C SER A 340 3.69 -9.86 16.47
N VAL A 341 3.28 -9.71 17.73
CA VAL A 341 3.87 -10.52 18.81
C VAL A 341 3.49 -12.00 18.69
N LEU A 342 2.24 -12.28 18.29
CA LEU A 342 1.73 -13.66 18.21
C LEU A 342 2.26 -14.43 17.00
N TYR A 343 2.44 -13.74 15.88
CA TYR A 343 2.78 -14.38 14.60
C TYR A 343 4.22 -14.10 14.14
N ALA A 344 5.03 -13.40 14.95
CA ALA A 344 6.46 -13.12 14.71
C ALA A 344 6.76 -12.46 13.34
N ASP A 345 5.79 -11.79 12.75
CA ASP A 345 5.99 -11.07 11.51
C ASP A 345 6.54 -9.67 11.83
N ASP A 346 7.84 -9.50 11.67
CA ASP A 346 8.56 -8.21 11.79
C ASP A 346 8.22 -7.29 10.59
N ILE A 347 6.91 -7.03 10.34
CA ILE A 347 6.48 -6.15 9.25
C ILE A 347 6.07 -4.79 9.84
N PRO A 348 6.96 -3.78 9.80
CA PRO A 348 6.72 -2.48 10.42
C PRO A 348 5.52 -1.73 9.85
N ASP A 349 5.23 -1.91 8.56
CA ASP A 349 4.16 -1.19 7.85
C ASP A 349 2.76 -1.56 8.35
N PHE A 350 2.59 -2.76 8.91
CA PHE A 350 1.30 -3.24 9.41
C PHE A 350 0.78 -2.43 10.62
N PHE A 351 1.69 -1.76 11.35
CA PHE A 351 1.36 -1.02 12.59
C PHE A 351 1.30 0.49 12.41
N ASP A 352 1.50 1.00 11.19
CA ASP A 352 1.49 2.44 10.97
C ASP A 352 0.08 3.01 11.18
N ARG A 353 -0.07 3.80 12.25
CA ARG A 353 -1.32 4.51 12.57
C ARG A 353 -1.83 5.36 11.41
N ALA A 354 -0.92 5.92 10.62
CA ALA A 354 -1.27 6.76 9.48
C ALA A 354 -2.06 5.97 8.42
N LEU A 355 -1.77 4.68 8.24
CA LEU A 355 -2.49 3.82 7.29
C LEU A 355 -3.93 3.55 7.77
N PHE A 356 -4.15 3.33 9.06
CA PHE A 356 -5.51 3.19 9.62
C PHE A 356 -6.29 4.49 9.49
N THR A 357 -5.67 5.63 9.83
CA THR A 357 -6.29 6.95 9.66
C THR A 357 -6.65 7.20 8.18
N SER A 358 -5.74 6.89 7.26
CA SER A 358 -5.99 7.03 5.82
C SER A 358 -7.14 6.15 5.35
N PHE A 359 -7.26 4.92 5.88
CA PHE A 359 -8.35 4.03 5.52
C PHE A 359 -9.71 4.53 6.05
N ILE A 360 -9.77 5.00 7.31
CA ILE A 360 -10.99 5.59 7.87
C ILE A 360 -11.40 6.85 7.08
N SER A 361 -10.44 7.71 6.75
CA SER A 361 -10.68 8.87 5.89
C SER A 361 -11.18 8.47 4.49
N ALA A 362 -10.69 7.35 3.96
CA ALA A 362 -11.17 6.81 2.69
C ALA A 362 -12.63 6.31 2.81
N LEU A 363 -12.97 5.61 3.88
CA LEU A 363 -14.35 5.16 4.15
C LEU A 363 -15.30 6.35 4.29
N THR A 364 -14.89 7.43 4.95
CA THR A 364 -15.68 8.67 5.06
C THR A 364 -15.88 9.35 3.70
N ARG A 365 -14.80 9.50 2.92
CA ARG A 365 -14.87 10.10 1.57
C ARG A 365 -15.72 9.29 0.60
N LEU A 366 -15.78 7.98 0.76
CA LEU A 366 -16.58 7.05 -0.04
C LEU A 366 -18.00 6.87 0.51
N ASP A 367 -18.38 7.66 1.52
CA ASP A 367 -19.72 7.64 2.15
C ASP A 367 -20.09 6.29 2.81
N TYR A 368 -19.10 5.53 3.28
CA TYR A 368 -19.33 4.36 4.14
C TYR A 368 -19.39 4.73 5.62
N LEU A 369 -18.69 5.79 6.03
CA LEU A 369 -18.70 6.35 7.37
C LEU A 369 -19.13 7.82 7.32
N GLN A 370 -19.87 8.24 8.33
CA GLN A 370 -20.13 9.65 8.62
C GLN A 370 -19.47 9.97 9.95
N LYS A 371 -18.82 11.12 10.04
CA LYS A 371 -18.15 11.60 11.23
C LYS A 371 -18.87 12.82 11.76
N ASP A 372 -19.27 12.82 13.01
CA ASP A 372 -19.78 13.98 13.69
C ASP A 372 -18.64 14.97 13.97
N ASP A 373 -18.79 16.22 13.55
CA ASP A 373 -17.73 17.24 13.63
C ASP A 373 -17.43 17.69 15.06
N GLU A 374 -18.39 17.61 15.99
CA GLU A 374 -18.22 18.04 17.38
C GLU A 374 -17.63 16.92 18.26
N THR A 375 -18.15 15.72 18.12
CA THR A 375 -17.77 14.58 18.98
C THR A 375 -16.70 13.69 18.35
N GLY A 376 -16.55 13.72 17.03
CA GLY A 376 -15.68 12.81 16.28
C GLY A 376 -16.23 11.38 16.19
N ILE A 377 -17.47 11.13 16.63
CA ILE A 377 -18.12 9.82 16.62
C ILE A 377 -18.38 9.41 15.18
N LEU A 378 -18.12 8.13 14.89
CA LEU A 378 -18.33 7.53 13.57
C LEU A 378 -19.68 6.80 13.54
N THR A 379 -20.49 7.10 12.52
CA THR A 379 -21.75 6.40 12.22
C THR A 379 -21.68 5.77 10.84
N PHE A 380 -22.40 4.66 10.66
CA PHE A 380 -22.44 3.90 9.41
C PHE A 380 -23.71 3.06 9.29
N ASP A 381 -24.00 2.63 8.07
CA ASP A 381 -25.11 1.74 7.75
C ASP A 381 -24.66 0.27 7.53
N HIS A 382 -25.59 -0.57 7.03
CA HIS A 382 -25.37 -2.00 6.77
C HIS A 382 -24.23 -2.31 5.79
N ARG A 383 -23.83 -1.37 4.91
CA ARG A 383 -22.78 -1.57 3.90
C ARG A 383 -21.42 -2.00 4.53
N ILE A 384 -21.11 -1.51 5.72
CA ILE A 384 -19.90 -1.94 6.46
C ILE A 384 -19.95 -3.45 6.75
N ASN A 385 -21.09 -3.95 7.21
CA ASN A 385 -21.30 -5.38 7.48
C ASN A 385 -21.23 -6.21 6.19
N ASP A 386 -21.83 -5.72 5.10
CA ASP A 386 -21.85 -6.40 3.81
C ASP A 386 -20.43 -6.59 3.27
N ILE A 387 -19.58 -5.56 3.36
CA ILE A 387 -18.19 -5.67 2.96
C ILE A 387 -17.41 -6.60 3.91
N ALA A 388 -17.61 -6.50 5.21
CA ALA A 388 -16.95 -7.37 6.19
C ALA A 388 -17.23 -8.87 5.91
N HIS A 389 -18.39 -9.23 5.36
CA HIS A 389 -18.69 -10.60 4.95
C HIS A 389 -17.78 -11.15 3.84
N HIS A 390 -17.09 -10.29 3.07
CA HIS A 390 -16.13 -10.75 2.06
C HIS A 390 -14.81 -11.22 2.65
N ALA A 391 -14.55 -11.00 3.94
CA ALA A 391 -13.33 -11.44 4.62
C ALA A 391 -13.00 -12.91 4.34
N LYS A 392 -14.00 -13.78 4.35
CA LYS A 392 -13.85 -15.24 4.11
C LYS A 392 -13.31 -15.61 2.72
N TYR A 393 -13.46 -14.73 1.72
CA TYR A 393 -12.93 -14.96 0.36
C TYR A 393 -11.55 -14.35 0.15
N VAL A 394 -11.14 -13.46 1.04
CA VAL A 394 -9.99 -12.57 0.84
C VAL A 394 -8.86 -12.88 1.81
N LEU A 395 -9.19 -13.20 3.06
CA LEU A 395 -8.20 -13.41 4.11
C LEU A 395 -7.76 -14.87 4.24
N THR A 396 -6.58 -15.06 4.84
CA THR A 396 -6.10 -16.39 5.21
C THR A 396 -6.94 -16.98 6.34
N PRO A 397 -7.00 -18.32 6.49
CA PRO A 397 -7.65 -18.96 7.64
C PRO A 397 -7.11 -18.43 8.98
N ASP A 398 -5.79 -18.23 9.10
CA ASP A 398 -5.17 -17.71 10.31
C ASP A 398 -5.67 -16.28 10.62
N MET A 399 -5.73 -15.41 9.61
CA MET A 399 -6.28 -14.06 9.78
C MET A 399 -7.78 -14.09 10.10
N MET A 400 -8.55 -15.01 9.53
CA MET A 400 -9.95 -15.20 9.89
C MET A 400 -10.12 -15.58 11.37
N GLN A 401 -9.27 -16.46 11.89
CA GLN A 401 -9.26 -16.81 13.30
C GLN A 401 -8.94 -15.62 14.19
N ILE A 402 -8.00 -14.79 13.77
CA ILE A 402 -7.64 -13.54 14.45
C ILE A 402 -8.83 -12.58 14.49
N LEU A 403 -9.50 -12.35 13.35
CA LEU A 403 -10.69 -11.51 13.32
C LEU A 403 -11.80 -12.04 14.24
N GLN A 404 -11.97 -13.34 14.37
CA GLN A 404 -12.90 -13.94 15.33
C GLN A 404 -12.50 -13.65 16.77
N GLN A 405 -11.21 -13.67 17.11
CA GLN A 405 -10.70 -13.27 18.42
C GLN A 405 -10.92 -11.78 18.70
N VAL A 406 -10.73 -10.92 17.68
CA VAL A 406 -11.08 -9.49 17.77
C VAL A 406 -12.57 -9.31 18.02
N ALA A 407 -13.40 -10.05 17.27
CA ALA A 407 -14.85 -10.04 17.41
C ALA A 407 -15.35 -10.64 18.73
N SER A 408 -14.52 -11.30 19.52
CA SER A 408 -14.86 -11.85 20.85
C SER A 408 -14.40 -10.96 22.01
N LEU A 409 -13.73 -9.83 21.75
CA LEU A 409 -13.40 -8.87 22.79
C LEU A 409 -14.69 -8.28 23.37
N ASP A 410 -14.84 -8.33 24.67
CA ASP A 410 -16.01 -7.74 25.32
C ASP A 410 -15.87 -6.22 25.53
N GLU A 411 -16.99 -5.56 25.85
CA GLU A 411 -17.01 -4.11 26.04
C GLU A 411 -16.08 -3.66 27.18
N GLU A 412 -15.87 -4.49 28.22
CA GLU A 412 -14.97 -4.18 29.33
C GLU A 412 -13.51 -4.19 28.89
N GLU A 413 -13.09 -5.19 28.10
CA GLU A 413 -11.74 -5.28 27.56
C GLU A 413 -11.42 -4.08 26.65
N ILE A 414 -12.36 -3.68 25.81
CA ILE A 414 -12.21 -2.53 24.91
C ILE A 414 -12.17 -1.21 25.70
N THR A 415 -13.08 -1.02 26.65
CA THR A 415 -13.10 0.17 27.50
C THR A 415 -11.82 0.28 28.33
N HIS A 416 -11.31 -0.83 28.84
CA HIS A 416 -10.03 -0.89 29.55
C HIS A 416 -8.88 -0.49 28.63
N ALA A 417 -8.83 -1.01 27.40
CA ALA A 417 -7.79 -0.67 26.41
C ALA A 417 -7.80 0.83 26.07
N ILE A 418 -8.97 1.40 25.78
CA ILE A 418 -9.14 2.84 25.51
C ILE A 418 -8.68 3.69 26.71
N THR A 419 -9.04 3.30 27.92
CA THR A 419 -8.64 4.00 29.15
C THR A 419 -7.12 3.96 29.37
N GLU A 420 -6.48 2.81 29.15
CA GLU A 420 -5.02 2.68 29.23
C GLU A 420 -4.28 3.55 28.21
N ILE A 421 -4.79 3.62 26.96
CA ILE A 421 -4.24 4.46 25.91
C ILE A 421 -4.30 5.94 26.31
N SER A 422 -5.45 6.38 26.81
CA SER A 422 -5.68 7.75 27.26
C SER A 422 -4.74 8.12 28.41
N ASN A 423 -4.57 7.23 29.38
CA ASN A 423 -3.64 7.40 30.50
C ASN A 423 -2.17 7.45 30.04
N LYS A 424 -1.77 6.62 29.07
CA LYS A 424 -0.40 6.66 28.49
C LYS A 424 -0.14 7.95 27.73
N LYS A 425 -1.13 8.47 26.99
CA LYS A 425 -1.03 9.78 26.32
C LYS A 425 -0.85 10.90 27.34
N GLN A 426 -1.64 10.96 28.40
CA GLN A 426 -1.53 11.99 29.45
C GLN A 426 -0.17 11.95 30.16
N ARG A 427 0.37 10.77 30.49
CA ARG A 427 1.71 10.62 31.09
C ARG A 427 2.85 11.08 30.19
N LYS A 428 2.72 10.92 28.84
CA LYS A 428 3.69 11.45 27.88
C LYS A 428 3.65 12.99 27.79
N PHE A 429 2.47 13.60 27.85
CA PHE A 429 2.31 15.05 27.84
C PHE A 429 2.75 15.71 29.16
N GLY A 430 2.48 15.07 30.31
CA GLY A 430 2.87 15.56 31.62
C GLY A 430 4.39 15.50 31.91
N ARG A 431 5.17 14.73 31.15
CA ARG A 431 6.65 14.67 31.24
C ARG A 431 7.38 15.68 30.35
N LYS A 432 6.64 16.43 29.52
CA LYS A 432 7.20 17.48 28.61
C LYS A 432 6.96 18.91 29.11
N ARG A 433 6.45 19.07 30.36
CA ARG A 433 6.39 20.38 31.04
C ARG A 433 7.47 20.49 32.10
#